data_e0dd18117bbf2998a918f61f77a0ee92
#
_entry.id   e0dd18117bbf2998a918f61f77a0ee92
#
_cell.length_a   1.000
_cell.length_b   1.000
_cell.length_c   1.000
_cell.angle_alpha   90.00
_cell.angle_beta   90.00
_cell.angle_gamma   90.00
#
_symmetry.space_group_name_H-M   'P 1'
#
loop_
_entity.id
_entity.type
_entity.pdbx_description
1 polymer ?
#
loop_
_entity_poly.entity_id
_entity_poly.type
_entity_poly.pdbx_seq_one_letter_code
_entity_poly.pdbx_strand_id
1 'polypeptide(L)'
;MKPIRIAKALSNYGACSRRQAEVLISESRVRVNDSTLTSPAYLVTSSDTIYVDDVIVSKSTQIRLWKYFKPKGVITSHKDNFKRTTLFEILPKSIGRVISIGRLDYNTEGLILLTNNGDLARKLELPATRLKRIYLCKAHGIMPKNMINELSKGIEINKVQYGSIIVELYKKQGSNSWYKITLYEGKNNEIRNVFAHFRLQVSRLIRTDYGDYSAHDMKAENLIELDYEKFSQYI
;
A
#
# COMPACT_ATOMS: atom_id res chain seq x y z
N MET A 1 -10.01 25.09 7.36
CA MET A 1 -9.60 23.67 7.39
C MET A 1 -9.53 23.22 8.85
N LYS A 2 -9.96 22.00 9.22
CA LYS A 2 -9.86 21.53 10.62
C LYS A 2 -8.38 21.46 11.03
N PRO A 3 -8.02 21.86 12.27
CA PRO A 3 -6.66 21.72 12.78
C PRO A 3 -6.19 20.27 12.72
N ILE A 4 -4.93 20.05 12.38
CA ILE A 4 -4.31 18.72 12.30
C ILE A 4 -3.03 18.68 13.15
N ARG A 5 -2.63 17.50 13.64
CA ARG A 5 -1.39 17.35 14.41
C ARG A 5 -0.18 17.71 13.55
N ILE A 6 0.77 18.43 14.14
CA ILE A 6 2.00 18.87 13.47
C ILE A 6 2.75 17.73 12.78
N ALA A 7 2.88 16.55 13.38
CA ALA A 7 3.52 15.40 12.75
C ALA A 7 2.76 14.91 11.50
N LYS A 8 1.42 15.05 11.46
CA LYS A 8 0.62 14.77 10.27
C LYS A 8 0.85 15.85 9.20
N ALA A 9 0.92 17.12 9.57
CA ALA A 9 1.19 18.22 8.65
C ALA A 9 2.54 18.06 7.96
N LEU A 10 3.62 17.85 8.71
CA LEU A 10 4.98 17.61 8.19
C LEU A 10 5.02 16.44 7.21
N SER A 11 4.32 15.36 7.53
CA SER A 11 4.22 14.20 6.65
C SER A 11 3.44 14.49 5.37
N ASN A 12 2.32 15.22 5.45
CA ASN A 12 1.51 15.59 4.29
C ASN A 12 2.21 16.63 3.39
N TYR A 13 3.09 17.45 3.96
CA TYR A 13 3.89 18.43 3.21
C TYR A 13 5.17 17.79 2.62
N GLY A 14 5.37 16.49 2.83
CA GLY A 14 6.49 15.75 2.25
C GLY A 14 7.83 15.91 2.98
N ALA A 15 7.88 16.65 4.10
CA ALA A 15 9.11 16.91 4.82
C ALA A 15 9.74 15.63 5.42
N CYS A 16 8.94 14.82 6.13
CA CYS A 16 9.42 13.61 6.80
C CYS A 16 8.28 12.63 7.11
N SER A 17 8.56 11.43 7.66
CA SER A 17 7.52 10.55 8.18
C SER A 17 6.96 11.08 9.49
N ARG A 18 5.74 10.68 9.89
CA ARG A 18 5.14 11.06 11.17
C ARG A 18 6.05 10.72 12.35
N ARG A 19 6.69 9.55 12.35
CA ARG A 19 7.65 9.13 13.39
C ARG A 19 8.92 9.98 13.38
N GLN A 20 9.45 10.33 12.22
CA GLN A 20 10.58 11.25 12.11
C GLN A 20 10.20 12.65 12.57
N ALA A 21 8.99 13.12 12.26
CA ALA A 21 8.48 14.39 12.76
C ALA A 21 8.44 14.43 14.30
N GLU A 22 8.00 13.34 14.95
CA GLU A 22 7.99 13.24 16.41
C GLU A 22 9.41 13.32 17.00
N VAL A 23 10.41 12.70 16.35
CA VAL A 23 11.82 12.80 16.74
C VAL A 23 12.32 14.24 16.57
N LEU A 24 12.09 14.87 15.40
CA LEU A 24 12.52 16.26 15.15
C LEU A 24 11.91 17.24 16.16
N ILE A 25 10.65 17.03 16.54
CA ILE A 25 9.96 17.83 17.55
C ILE A 25 10.61 17.65 18.93
N SER A 26 10.89 16.40 19.33
CA SER A 26 11.56 16.14 20.61
C SER A 26 12.99 16.73 20.68
N GLU A 27 13.64 16.87 19.54
CA GLU A 27 14.94 17.53 19.39
C GLU A 27 14.85 19.06 19.25
N SER A 28 13.64 19.66 19.42
CA SER A 28 13.39 21.11 19.28
C SER A 28 13.75 21.69 17.90
N ARG A 29 13.73 20.88 16.85
CA ARG A 29 14.07 21.21 15.47
C ARG A 29 12.86 21.65 14.62
N VAL A 30 11.68 21.71 15.22
CA VAL A 30 10.45 22.12 14.56
C VAL A 30 9.92 23.39 15.21
N ARG A 31 9.70 24.41 14.39
CA ARG A 31 9.10 25.70 14.82
C ARG A 31 7.81 25.94 14.04
N VAL A 32 6.81 26.47 14.72
CA VAL A 32 5.55 26.94 14.11
C VAL A 32 5.40 28.40 14.41
N ASN A 33 5.36 29.24 13.38
CA ASN A 33 5.45 30.70 13.49
C ASN A 33 6.71 31.06 14.32
N ASP A 34 6.55 31.71 15.46
CA ASP A 34 7.66 32.11 16.36
C ASP A 34 7.91 31.11 17.50
N SER A 35 7.19 29.98 17.55
CA SER A 35 7.24 29.05 18.69
C SER A 35 7.95 27.75 18.34
N THR A 36 9.05 27.44 19.01
CA THR A 36 9.73 26.13 18.92
C THR A 36 8.92 25.06 19.66
N LEU A 37 8.67 23.92 19.01
CA LEU A 37 7.88 22.85 19.55
C LEU A 37 8.71 21.79 20.23
N THR A 38 8.20 21.30 21.37
CA THR A 38 8.76 20.17 22.13
C THR A 38 7.75 19.03 22.27
N SER A 39 6.49 19.26 21.90
CA SER A 39 5.41 18.28 22.00
C SER A 39 4.76 17.98 20.63
N PRO A 40 4.59 16.71 20.23
CA PRO A 40 3.93 16.32 19.01
C PRO A 40 2.39 16.49 19.06
N ALA A 41 1.83 16.86 20.20
CA ALA A 41 0.40 17.07 20.37
C ALA A 41 -0.10 18.40 19.76
N TYR A 42 0.84 19.28 19.36
CA TYR A 42 0.51 20.59 18.80
C TYR A 42 -0.34 20.46 17.53
N LEU A 43 -1.35 21.33 17.43
CA LEU A 43 -2.27 21.38 16.28
C LEU A 43 -1.93 22.60 15.41
N VAL A 44 -1.88 22.39 14.11
CA VAL A 44 -1.63 23.43 13.11
C VAL A 44 -2.81 23.58 12.14
N THR A 45 -2.96 24.78 11.63
CA THR A 45 -3.95 25.15 10.62
C THR A 45 -3.26 25.48 9.28
N SER A 46 -4.02 25.85 8.27
CA SER A 46 -3.46 26.26 6.96
C SER A 46 -2.79 27.63 6.98
N SER A 47 -3.02 28.44 8.02
CA SER A 47 -2.43 29.78 8.20
C SER A 47 -1.07 29.73 8.91
N ASP A 48 -0.71 28.60 9.53
CA ASP A 48 0.54 28.49 10.25
C ASP A 48 1.72 28.21 9.30
N THR A 49 2.84 28.90 9.55
CA THR A 49 4.12 28.67 8.87
C THR A 49 4.94 27.67 9.69
N ILE A 50 5.34 26.59 9.06
CA ILE A 50 6.08 25.50 9.71
C ILE A 50 7.51 25.52 9.22
N TYR A 51 8.47 25.39 10.15
CA TYR A 51 9.90 25.30 9.88
C TYR A 51 10.46 24.00 10.43
N VAL A 52 11.40 23.42 9.71
CA VAL A 52 12.27 22.32 10.17
C VAL A 52 13.71 22.75 9.91
N ASP A 53 14.54 22.78 10.96
CA ASP A 53 15.92 23.30 10.90
C ASP A 53 15.96 24.70 10.25
N ASP A 54 15.04 25.59 10.63
CA ASP A 54 14.84 26.94 10.11
C ASP A 54 14.48 27.05 8.62
N VAL A 55 14.28 25.93 7.93
CA VAL A 55 13.81 25.89 6.54
C VAL A 55 12.27 25.80 6.54
N ILE A 56 11.62 26.69 5.77
CA ILE A 56 10.17 26.67 5.61
C ILE A 56 9.73 25.37 4.92
N VAL A 57 8.80 24.67 5.55
CA VAL A 57 8.16 23.49 4.97
C VAL A 57 6.91 23.92 4.21
N SER A 58 7.02 23.99 2.89
CA SER A 58 5.92 24.38 2.03
C SER A 58 4.91 23.22 1.88
N LYS A 59 3.62 23.55 1.95
CA LYS A 59 2.56 22.60 1.64
C LYS A 59 2.64 22.20 0.16
N SER A 60 2.79 20.90 -0.11
CA SER A 60 2.56 20.40 -1.47
C SER A 60 1.11 20.70 -1.85
N THR A 61 0.90 21.48 -2.90
CA THR A 61 -0.43 21.92 -3.32
C THR A 61 -1.18 20.83 -4.09
N GLN A 62 -0.46 19.90 -4.70
CA GLN A 62 -1.04 18.88 -5.56
C GLN A 62 -0.95 17.49 -4.95
N ILE A 63 -2.12 16.85 -4.79
CA ILE A 63 -2.20 15.43 -4.46
C ILE A 63 -1.89 14.63 -5.71
N ARG A 64 -0.95 13.68 -5.60
CA ARG A 64 -0.50 12.85 -6.71
C ARG A 64 -0.67 11.38 -6.37
N LEU A 65 -0.99 10.57 -7.37
CA LEU A 65 -1.16 9.13 -7.28
C LEU A 65 -0.42 8.46 -8.44
N TRP A 66 0.29 7.39 -8.13
CA TRP A 66 0.99 6.58 -9.14
C TRP A 66 0.58 5.12 -9.04
N LYS A 67 0.57 4.42 -10.14
CA LYS A 67 0.61 2.97 -10.21
C LYS A 67 2.05 2.52 -10.46
N TYR A 68 2.50 1.53 -9.71
CA TYR A 68 3.83 0.93 -9.83
C TYR A 68 3.72 -0.59 -9.89
N PHE A 69 4.48 -1.21 -10.78
CA PHE A 69 4.58 -2.66 -10.82
C PHE A 69 5.76 -3.12 -9.97
N LYS A 70 5.47 -3.56 -8.75
CA LYS A 70 6.48 -4.02 -7.80
C LYS A 70 7.06 -5.37 -8.27
N PRO A 71 8.38 -5.51 -8.40
CA PRO A 71 9.01 -6.78 -8.69
C PRO A 71 8.99 -7.71 -7.45
N LYS A 72 9.20 -9.00 -7.68
CA LYS A 72 9.47 -9.99 -6.62
C LYS A 72 10.82 -9.69 -5.96
N GLY A 73 10.99 -10.04 -4.68
CA GLY A 73 12.26 -9.85 -3.98
C GLY A 73 12.47 -8.44 -3.41
N VAL A 74 11.40 -7.64 -3.35
CA VAL A 74 11.41 -6.27 -2.80
C VAL A 74 10.36 -6.17 -1.71
N ILE A 75 10.72 -5.60 -0.56
CA ILE A 75 9.78 -5.39 0.56
C ILE A 75 9.07 -4.04 0.45
N THR A 76 7.81 -3.98 0.85
CA THR A 76 7.03 -2.74 0.94
C THR A 76 7.26 -2.09 2.31
N SER A 77 8.44 -1.49 2.49
CA SER A 77 8.84 -0.81 3.72
C SER A 77 9.84 0.30 3.43
N HIS A 78 9.86 1.36 4.25
CA HIS A 78 10.88 2.42 4.19
C HIS A 78 12.19 2.02 4.87
N LYS A 79 12.20 1.02 5.74
CA LYS A 79 13.39 0.49 6.44
C LYS A 79 13.29 -1.01 6.54
N ASP A 80 14.42 -1.69 6.45
CA ASP A 80 14.57 -3.11 6.70
C ASP A 80 15.77 -3.41 7.57
N ASN A 81 15.58 -4.23 8.60
CA ASN A 81 16.64 -4.65 9.52
C ASN A 81 17.48 -5.81 8.96
N PHE A 82 17.04 -6.44 7.89
CA PHE A 82 17.69 -7.60 7.27
C PHE A 82 18.42 -7.26 5.97
N LYS A 83 18.62 -5.96 5.69
CA LYS A 83 19.31 -5.45 4.49
C LYS A 83 18.72 -5.93 3.15
N ARG A 84 17.40 -6.24 3.13
CA ARG A 84 16.70 -6.56 1.88
C ARG A 84 16.37 -5.26 1.15
N THR A 85 16.37 -5.31 -0.16
CA THR A 85 15.96 -4.17 -0.99
C THR A 85 14.53 -3.74 -0.66
N THR A 86 14.34 -2.46 -0.41
CA THR A 86 13.01 -1.90 -0.14
C THR A 86 12.40 -1.26 -1.39
N LEU A 87 11.08 -1.19 -1.43
CA LEU A 87 10.35 -0.54 -2.51
C LEU A 87 10.82 0.91 -2.74
N PHE A 88 11.04 1.65 -1.65
CA PHE A 88 11.36 3.08 -1.72
C PHE A 88 12.82 3.37 -2.11
N GLU A 89 13.71 2.38 -2.02
CA GLU A 89 15.09 2.48 -2.53
C GLU A 89 15.17 2.37 -4.04
N ILE A 90 14.28 1.57 -4.66
CA ILE A 90 14.28 1.35 -6.12
C ILE A 90 13.42 2.34 -6.90
N LEU A 91 12.60 3.14 -6.22
CA LEU A 91 11.79 4.17 -6.88
C LEU A 91 12.66 5.35 -7.35
N PRO A 92 12.34 5.97 -8.50
CA PRO A 92 13.01 7.16 -8.96
C PRO A 92 12.95 8.29 -7.93
N LYS A 93 14.08 8.92 -7.62
CA LYS A 93 14.15 10.04 -6.66
C LYS A 93 13.30 11.24 -7.07
N SER A 94 13.04 11.40 -8.38
CA SER A 94 12.24 12.49 -8.95
C SER A 94 10.79 12.53 -8.49
N ILE A 95 10.21 11.40 -8.02
CA ILE A 95 8.82 11.41 -7.51
C ILE A 95 8.71 12.04 -6.11
N GLY A 96 9.84 12.31 -5.47
CA GLY A 96 9.88 12.82 -4.11
C GLY A 96 9.43 11.80 -3.07
N ARG A 97 8.97 12.31 -1.93
CA ARG A 97 8.49 11.45 -0.86
C ARG A 97 7.09 10.92 -1.16
N VAL A 98 6.97 9.60 -1.20
CA VAL A 98 5.68 8.89 -1.37
C VAL A 98 5.49 7.82 -0.31
N ILE A 99 4.25 7.38 -0.16
CA ILE A 99 3.84 6.24 0.67
C ILE A 99 3.08 5.24 -0.20
N SER A 100 3.18 3.97 0.13
CA SER A 100 2.41 2.92 -0.55
C SER A 100 0.98 2.85 0.01
N ILE A 101 0.04 2.53 -0.85
CA ILE A 101 -1.34 2.22 -0.49
C ILE A 101 -1.44 0.71 -0.31
N GLY A 102 -1.44 0.29 0.94
CA GLY A 102 -1.28 -1.10 1.32
C GLY A 102 0.13 -1.64 1.06
N ARG A 103 0.24 -2.96 1.17
CA ARG A 103 1.52 -3.65 1.00
C ARG A 103 1.36 -4.83 0.04
N LEU A 104 2.47 -5.22 -0.55
CA LEU A 104 2.67 -6.51 -1.17
C LEU A 104 3.84 -7.21 -0.46
N ASP A 105 3.68 -8.49 -0.21
CA ASP A 105 4.72 -9.30 0.43
C ASP A 105 5.98 -9.40 -0.43
N TYR A 106 7.09 -9.80 0.16
CA TYR A 106 8.39 -9.96 -0.48
C TYR A 106 8.32 -10.80 -1.78
N ASN A 107 7.59 -11.92 -1.72
CA ASN A 107 7.43 -12.85 -2.84
C ASN A 107 6.19 -12.57 -3.71
N THR A 108 5.55 -11.40 -3.57
CA THR A 108 4.39 -11.00 -4.36
C THR A 108 4.77 -9.87 -5.30
N GLU A 109 4.36 -10.01 -6.55
CA GLU A 109 4.59 -9.04 -7.64
C GLU A 109 3.33 -8.25 -7.96
N GLY A 110 3.48 -7.22 -8.80
CA GLY A 110 2.37 -6.57 -9.49
C GLY A 110 2.01 -5.21 -8.93
N LEU A 111 0.78 -4.82 -9.19
CA LEU A 111 0.28 -3.47 -8.94
C LEU A 111 0.35 -3.07 -7.47
N ILE A 112 1.05 -1.99 -7.20
CA ILE A 112 0.97 -1.24 -5.94
C ILE A 112 0.73 0.23 -6.27
N LEU A 113 -0.13 0.88 -5.50
CA LEU A 113 -0.39 2.30 -5.63
C LEU A 113 0.51 3.08 -4.66
N LEU A 114 0.98 4.25 -5.12
CA LEU A 114 1.82 5.15 -4.35
C LEU A 114 1.19 6.54 -4.37
N THR A 115 1.30 7.28 -3.27
CA THR A 115 0.79 8.65 -3.20
C THR A 115 1.66 9.51 -2.29
N ASN A 116 1.63 10.82 -2.48
CA ASN A 116 2.22 11.80 -1.57
C ASN A 116 1.24 12.23 -0.46
N ASN A 117 0.01 11.70 -0.45
CA ASN A 117 -1.05 12.12 0.48
C ASN A 117 -1.52 10.98 1.38
N GLY A 118 -1.35 11.14 2.70
CA GLY A 118 -1.70 10.12 3.68
C GLY A 118 -3.21 9.92 3.88
N ASP A 119 -4.02 10.93 3.61
CA ASP A 119 -5.49 10.81 3.75
C ASP A 119 -6.08 10.05 2.56
N LEU A 120 -5.56 10.29 1.34
CA LEU A 120 -5.88 9.49 0.16
C LEU A 120 -5.46 8.02 0.36
N ALA A 121 -4.22 7.79 0.85
CA ALA A 121 -3.77 6.44 1.13
C ALA A 121 -4.72 5.72 2.09
N ARG A 122 -5.08 6.37 3.20
CA ARG A 122 -6.01 5.81 4.19
C ARG A 122 -7.37 5.48 3.58
N LYS A 123 -7.95 6.39 2.78
CA LYS A 123 -9.26 6.14 2.13
C LYS A 123 -9.21 4.90 1.23
N LEU A 124 -8.16 4.77 0.40
CA LEU A 124 -8.02 3.63 -0.51
C LEU A 124 -7.69 2.31 0.21
N GLU A 125 -7.08 2.35 1.41
CA GLU A 125 -6.75 1.15 2.19
C GLU A 125 -7.91 0.60 3.01
N LEU A 126 -8.81 1.47 3.49
CA LEU A 126 -9.86 1.10 4.43
C LEU A 126 -10.71 -0.06 3.91
N PRO A 127 -10.95 -1.11 4.70
CA PRO A 127 -11.85 -2.21 4.32
C PRO A 127 -13.27 -1.75 3.98
N ALA A 128 -13.72 -0.63 4.59
CA ALA A 128 -15.03 -0.06 4.34
C ALA A 128 -15.25 0.39 2.88
N THR A 129 -14.17 0.72 2.16
CA THR A 129 -14.27 1.06 0.72
C THR A 129 -14.51 -0.16 -0.16
N ARG A 130 -14.33 -1.37 0.36
CA ARG A 130 -14.51 -2.65 -0.34
C ARG A 130 -13.85 -2.70 -1.72
N LEU A 131 -12.73 -2.01 -1.88
CA LEU A 131 -11.99 -2.04 -3.14
C LEU A 131 -11.51 -3.46 -3.42
N LYS A 132 -11.90 -3.98 -4.56
CA LYS A 132 -11.50 -5.33 -5.00
C LYS A 132 -9.99 -5.37 -5.28
N ARG A 133 -9.36 -6.47 -4.89
CA ARG A 133 -7.96 -6.78 -5.21
C ARG A 133 -7.95 -8.06 -6.01
N ILE A 134 -7.45 -7.99 -7.24
CA ILE A 134 -7.41 -9.16 -8.14
C ILE A 134 -5.98 -9.63 -8.26
N TYR A 135 -5.82 -10.95 -8.18
CA TYR A 135 -4.52 -11.61 -8.28
C TYR A 135 -4.55 -12.72 -9.32
N LEU A 136 -3.44 -12.89 -10.01
CA LEU A 136 -3.10 -14.13 -10.71
C LEU A 136 -2.18 -14.95 -9.81
N CYS A 137 -2.62 -16.15 -9.47
CA CYS A 137 -1.92 -17.07 -8.59
C CYS A 137 -1.56 -18.35 -9.33
N LYS A 138 -0.27 -18.67 -9.42
CA LYS A 138 0.22 -19.97 -9.89
C LYS A 138 0.45 -20.89 -8.70
N ALA A 139 -0.23 -22.02 -8.67
CA ALA A 139 -0.05 -23.04 -7.63
C ALA A 139 0.17 -24.43 -8.24
N HIS A 140 0.85 -25.29 -7.51
CA HIS A 140 0.97 -26.70 -7.86
C HIS A 140 -0.33 -27.43 -7.51
N GLY A 141 -0.84 -28.25 -8.44
CA GLY A 141 -2.10 -28.99 -8.27
C GLY A 141 -3.32 -28.22 -8.75
N ILE A 142 -4.49 -28.82 -8.47
CA ILE A 142 -5.81 -28.30 -8.84
C ILE A 142 -6.66 -28.22 -7.58
N MET A 143 -7.24 -27.04 -7.33
CA MET A 143 -8.19 -26.83 -6.25
C MET A 143 -9.54 -27.46 -6.63
N PRO A 144 -10.09 -28.38 -5.83
CA PRO A 144 -11.40 -28.97 -6.06
C PRO A 144 -12.53 -27.92 -6.01
N LYS A 145 -13.61 -28.16 -6.79
CA LYS A 145 -14.74 -27.21 -6.85
C LYS A 145 -15.42 -26.97 -5.52
N ASN A 146 -15.53 -27.99 -4.67
CA ASN A 146 -16.10 -27.84 -3.32
C ASN A 146 -15.31 -26.87 -2.45
N MET A 147 -13.97 -26.89 -2.52
CA MET A 147 -13.10 -25.95 -1.80
C MET A 147 -13.27 -24.52 -2.34
N ILE A 148 -13.40 -24.34 -3.67
CA ILE A 148 -13.68 -23.03 -4.27
C ILE A 148 -15.03 -22.48 -3.75
N ASN A 149 -16.04 -23.32 -3.65
CA ASN A 149 -17.36 -22.93 -3.11
C ASN A 149 -17.29 -22.57 -1.62
N GLU A 150 -16.48 -23.28 -0.83
CA GLU A 150 -16.23 -22.96 0.58
C GLU A 150 -15.58 -21.59 0.72
N LEU A 151 -14.53 -21.29 -0.04
CA LEU A 151 -13.83 -20.01 -0.03
C LEU A 151 -14.73 -18.82 -0.36
N SER A 152 -15.71 -18.99 -1.23
CA SER A 152 -16.64 -17.91 -1.59
C SER A 152 -17.50 -17.44 -0.42
N LYS A 153 -17.73 -18.30 0.58
CA LYS A 153 -18.47 -17.98 1.82
C LYS A 153 -17.59 -17.40 2.92
N GLY A 154 -16.26 -17.46 2.74
CA GLY A 154 -15.27 -17.19 3.76
C GLY A 154 -14.91 -18.44 4.57
N ILE A 155 -13.74 -18.44 5.17
CA ILE A 155 -13.17 -19.60 5.89
C ILE A 155 -12.39 -19.16 7.12
N GLU A 156 -12.46 -19.94 8.20
CA GLU A 156 -11.58 -19.79 9.35
C GLU A 156 -10.39 -20.75 9.24
N ILE A 157 -9.18 -20.24 9.33
CA ILE A 157 -7.93 -21.01 9.32
C ILE A 157 -7.06 -20.53 10.48
N ASN A 158 -6.67 -21.44 11.37
CA ASN A 158 -5.82 -21.14 12.52
C ASN A 158 -6.32 -19.95 13.36
N LYS A 159 -7.63 -19.90 13.65
CA LYS A 159 -8.31 -18.81 14.39
C LYS A 159 -8.30 -17.45 13.66
N VAL A 160 -7.95 -17.40 12.39
CA VAL A 160 -8.04 -16.22 11.54
C VAL A 160 -9.25 -16.39 10.63
N GLN A 161 -10.26 -15.54 10.81
CA GLN A 161 -11.43 -15.49 9.93
C GLN A 161 -11.05 -14.75 8.64
N TYR A 162 -11.10 -15.43 7.49
CA TYR A 162 -10.99 -14.83 6.15
C TYR A 162 -12.38 -14.56 5.58
N GLY A 163 -12.53 -13.41 4.92
CA GLY A 163 -13.77 -13.06 4.22
C GLY A 163 -13.97 -13.86 2.94
N SER A 164 -14.97 -13.48 2.15
CA SER A 164 -15.22 -14.11 0.85
C SER A 164 -14.01 -14.00 -0.08
N ILE A 165 -13.56 -15.13 -0.59
CA ILE A 165 -12.46 -15.25 -1.57
C ILE A 165 -13.05 -15.89 -2.83
N ILE A 166 -13.13 -15.14 -3.93
CA ILE A 166 -13.60 -15.65 -5.21
C ILE A 166 -12.42 -16.22 -5.96
N VAL A 167 -12.46 -17.51 -6.28
CA VAL A 167 -11.39 -18.23 -6.99
C VAL A 167 -11.92 -18.78 -8.30
N GLU A 168 -11.30 -18.41 -9.41
CA GLU A 168 -11.62 -18.90 -10.75
C GLU A 168 -10.40 -19.59 -11.34
N LEU A 169 -10.57 -20.81 -11.86
CA LEU A 169 -9.50 -21.48 -12.60
C LEU A 169 -9.28 -20.75 -13.92
N TYR A 170 -8.12 -20.09 -14.07
CA TYR A 170 -7.79 -19.31 -15.26
C TYR A 170 -7.16 -20.18 -16.37
N LYS A 171 -6.18 -21.06 -15.99
CA LYS A 171 -5.46 -21.89 -16.95
C LYS A 171 -4.78 -23.08 -16.25
N LYS A 172 -4.80 -24.24 -16.88
CA LYS A 172 -3.95 -25.40 -16.50
C LYS A 172 -2.64 -25.36 -17.30
N GLN A 173 -1.53 -25.70 -16.62
CA GLN A 173 -0.21 -25.74 -17.23
C GLN A 173 0.63 -26.87 -16.61
N GLY A 174 0.56 -28.06 -17.19
CA GLY A 174 1.19 -29.27 -16.63
C GLY A 174 0.64 -29.57 -15.23
N SER A 175 1.53 -29.79 -14.26
CA SER A 175 1.19 -30.00 -12.85
C SER A 175 0.77 -28.72 -12.10
N ASN A 176 0.85 -27.56 -12.74
CA ASN A 176 0.48 -26.29 -12.15
C ASN A 176 -0.86 -25.80 -12.70
N SER A 177 -1.55 -24.98 -11.90
CA SER A 177 -2.75 -24.27 -12.30
C SER A 177 -2.59 -22.80 -11.99
N TRP A 178 -3.14 -21.96 -12.86
CA TRP A 178 -3.29 -20.54 -12.64
C TRP A 178 -4.72 -20.24 -12.21
N TYR A 179 -4.86 -19.41 -11.21
CA TYR A 179 -6.14 -18.94 -10.67
C TYR A 179 -6.22 -17.43 -10.73
N LYS A 180 -7.38 -16.93 -11.10
CA LYS A 180 -7.77 -15.55 -10.84
C LYS A 180 -8.46 -15.50 -9.49
N ILE A 181 -7.96 -14.68 -8.58
CA ILE A 181 -8.46 -14.59 -7.21
C ILE A 181 -8.90 -13.15 -6.95
N THR A 182 -10.13 -12.99 -6.46
CA THR A 182 -10.65 -11.68 -6.06
C THR A 182 -10.90 -11.64 -4.56
N LEU A 183 -10.33 -10.62 -3.91
CA LEU A 183 -10.45 -10.31 -2.48
C LEU A 183 -11.00 -8.90 -2.28
N TYR A 184 -11.70 -8.68 -1.18
CA TYR A 184 -12.17 -7.35 -0.73
C TYR A 184 -11.48 -6.89 0.55
N GLU A 185 -10.57 -7.70 1.09
CA GLU A 185 -9.71 -7.42 2.23
C GLU A 185 -8.24 -7.68 1.88
N GLY A 186 -7.33 -7.54 2.81
CA GLY A 186 -5.89 -7.75 2.57
C GLY A 186 -5.18 -8.17 3.84
N LYS A 187 -5.55 -9.33 4.39
CA LYS A 187 -4.86 -9.92 5.53
C LYS A 187 -3.47 -10.39 5.15
N ASN A 188 -2.60 -10.51 6.13
CA ASN A 188 -1.21 -10.90 5.91
C ASN A 188 -1.13 -12.31 5.29
N ASN A 189 -0.42 -12.43 4.18
CA ASN A 189 -0.23 -13.68 3.43
C ASN A 189 -1.53 -14.44 3.10
N GLU A 190 -2.67 -13.77 3.02
CA GLU A 190 -4.01 -14.35 2.94
C GLU A 190 -4.10 -15.48 1.90
N ILE A 191 -3.79 -15.20 0.63
CA ILE A 191 -3.86 -16.19 -0.45
C ILE A 191 -2.91 -17.36 -0.18
N ARG A 192 -1.69 -17.10 0.31
CA ARG A 192 -0.72 -18.16 0.59
C ARG A 192 -1.17 -19.07 1.72
N ASN A 193 -1.72 -18.49 2.79
CA ASN A 193 -2.23 -19.24 3.94
C ASN A 193 -3.42 -20.11 3.55
N VAL A 194 -4.36 -19.55 2.77
CA VAL A 194 -5.55 -20.27 2.29
C VAL A 194 -5.16 -21.41 1.36
N PHE A 195 -4.27 -21.18 0.39
CA PHE A 195 -3.82 -22.23 -0.52
C PHE A 195 -3.05 -23.32 0.23
N ALA A 196 -2.19 -22.95 1.18
CA ALA A 196 -1.43 -23.92 2.00
C ALA A 196 -2.38 -24.79 2.86
N HIS A 197 -3.47 -24.24 3.39
CA HIS A 197 -4.49 -25.01 4.10
C HIS A 197 -5.06 -26.15 3.24
N PHE A 198 -5.27 -25.89 1.95
CA PHE A 198 -5.69 -26.91 0.97
C PHE A 198 -4.52 -27.69 0.35
N ARG A 199 -3.33 -27.64 0.95
CA ARG A 199 -2.10 -28.34 0.48
C ARG A 199 -1.66 -27.94 -0.94
N LEU A 200 -2.00 -26.72 -1.36
CA LEU A 200 -1.58 -26.14 -2.64
C LEU A 200 -0.44 -25.16 -2.42
N GLN A 201 0.71 -25.40 -3.04
CA GLN A 201 1.87 -24.52 -2.93
C GLN A 201 1.81 -23.39 -3.96
N VAL A 202 1.73 -22.16 -3.50
CA VAL A 202 1.77 -20.96 -4.37
C VAL A 202 3.20 -20.69 -4.80
N SER A 203 3.49 -20.86 -6.10
CA SER A 203 4.80 -20.61 -6.70
C SER A 203 4.95 -19.17 -7.24
N ARG A 204 3.86 -18.54 -7.70
CA ARG A 204 3.85 -17.14 -8.15
C ARG A 204 2.55 -16.46 -7.78
N LEU A 205 2.64 -15.21 -7.36
CA LEU A 205 1.48 -14.39 -6.99
C LEU A 205 1.67 -12.97 -7.50
N ILE A 206 0.74 -12.52 -8.34
CA ILE A 206 0.81 -11.22 -9.02
C ILE A 206 -0.51 -10.49 -8.75
N ARG A 207 -0.46 -9.32 -8.11
CA ARG A 207 -1.65 -8.46 -8.03
C ARG A 207 -1.81 -7.71 -9.35
N THR A 208 -2.87 -7.99 -10.07
CA THR A 208 -3.18 -7.37 -11.37
C THR A 208 -4.01 -6.12 -11.21
N ASP A 209 -4.92 -6.08 -10.21
CA ASP A 209 -5.84 -4.95 -10.06
C ASP A 209 -6.02 -4.57 -8.58
N TYR A 210 -6.28 -3.28 -8.36
CA TYR A 210 -6.62 -2.68 -7.08
C TYR A 210 -7.70 -1.61 -7.29
N GLY A 211 -8.94 -1.90 -6.90
CA GLY A 211 -10.09 -1.06 -7.26
C GLY A 211 -10.24 -0.95 -8.77
N ASP A 212 -10.26 0.26 -9.26
CA ASP A 212 -10.39 0.60 -10.67
C ASP A 212 -9.04 0.64 -11.42
N TYR A 213 -7.94 0.42 -10.70
CA TYR A 213 -6.60 0.48 -11.27
C TYR A 213 -6.10 -0.89 -11.68
N SER A 214 -5.55 -0.98 -12.90
CA SER A 214 -5.01 -2.22 -13.47
C SER A 214 -3.54 -2.09 -13.86
N ALA A 215 -2.83 -3.23 -13.83
CA ALA A 215 -1.45 -3.36 -14.30
C ALA A 215 -1.32 -4.08 -15.64
N HIS A 216 -2.41 -4.26 -16.40
CA HIS A 216 -2.39 -5.03 -17.65
C HIS A 216 -1.38 -4.54 -18.69
N ASP A 217 -1.13 -3.24 -18.71
CA ASP A 217 -0.22 -2.53 -19.61
C ASP A 217 1.18 -2.29 -19.01
N MET A 218 1.46 -2.85 -17.83
CA MET A 218 2.70 -2.57 -17.08
C MET A 218 3.69 -3.74 -17.16
N LYS A 219 4.96 -3.38 -17.27
CA LYS A 219 6.11 -4.28 -17.03
C LYS A 219 6.64 -4.07 -15.62
N ALA A 220 7.46 -5.00 -15.13
CA ALA A 220 8.13 -4.85 -13.84
C ALA A 220 8.86 -3.49 -13.76
N GLU A 221 8.79 -2.87 -12.59
CA GLU A 221 9.37 -1.56 -12.30
C GLU A 221 8.79 -0.36 -13.06
N ASN A 222 7.76 -0.56 -13.89
CA ASN A 222 7.07 0.59 -14.48
C ASN A 222 6.37 1.43 -13.41
N LEU A 223 6.60 2.73 -13.45
CA LEU A 223 5.95 3.75 -12.65
C LEU A 223 5.18 4.68 -13.58
N ILE A 224 3.88 4.81 -13.34
CA ILE A 224 2.98 5.65 -14.15
C ILE A 224 2.20 6.55 -13.21
N GLU A 225 2.30 7.86 -13.42
CA GLU A 225 1.48 8.83 -12.70
C GLU A 225 0.06 8.84 -13.28
N LEU A 226 -0.92 8.95 -12.40
CA LEU A 226 -2.33 8.97 -12.77
C LEU A 226 -2.86 10.40 -12.76
N ASP A 227 -3.68 10.71 -13.77
CA ASP A 227 -4.38 11.98 -13.85
C ASP A 227 -5.33 12.15 -12.66
N TYR A 228 -5.53 13.41 -12.22
CA TYR A 228 -6.33 13.74 -11.05
C TYR A 228 -7.76 13.18 -11.13
N GLU A 229 -8.39 13.21 -12.29
CA GLU A 229 -9.76 12.72 -12.52
C GLU A 229 -9.91 11.25 -12.15
N LYS A 230 -8.86 10.46 -12.28
CA LYS A 230 -8.87 9.01 -11.97
C LYS A 230 -8.94 8.69 -10.48
N PHE A 231 -8.75 9.69 -9.61
CA PHE A 231 -8.78 9.47 -8.16
C PHE A 231 -9.47 10.59 -7.36
N SER A 232 -9.96 11.64 -8.02
CA SER A 232 -10.62 12.79 -7.36
C SER A 232 -11.81 12.38 -6.49
N GLN A 233 -12.54 11.32 -6.86
CA GLN A 233 -13.65 10.77 -6.08
C GLN A 233 -13.21 10.24 -4.69
N TYR A 234 -11.93 10.02 -4.46
CA TYR A 234 -11.35 9.56 -3.19
C TYR A 234 -10.72 10.70 -2.38
N ILE A 235 -10.86 11.96 -2.76
CA ILE A 235 -10.37 13.13 -2.03
C ILE A 235 -11.52 13.88 -1.38
#